data_e8a5c790bc3b7a1781d97bf44fc2529a
#
_entry.id   e8a5c790bc3b7a1781d97bf44fc2529a
#
_cell.length_a   1.000
_cell.length_b   1.000
_cell.length_c   1.000
_cell.angle_alpha   90.00
_cell.angle_beta   90.00
_cell.angle_gamma   90.00
#
_symmetry.space_group_name_H-M   'P 1'
#
loop_
_entity.id
_entity.type
_entity.pdbx_description
1 polymer ?
#
loop_
_entity_poly.entity_id
_entity_poly.type
_entity_poly.pdbx_seq_one_letter_code
_entity_poly.pdbx_strand_id
1 'polypeptide(L)'
;GKVTIENEQYQVVFKITSSFQPAIGAIEIYENVNPANNYFRIEEFAHGNISFVDGLGCNSGYFKLENLYRGSTTAAHEYGHTLGLHHPTDLDIRGKGLPAIMYPRGTIVDPQYQYNPEARAGDNTNGGTMHPMYRKVKPEDILLLKLHKLDFENGKGIVGEFSSVWHPDHADISSTDYMQPGIFG
;
A
#
# COMPACT_ATOMS: atom_id res chain seq x y z
N GLY A 1 -3.75 13.77 -9.18
CA GLY A 1 -4.86 13.34 -10.04
C GLY A 1 -6.01 14.33 -10.01
N LYS A 2 -7.03 14.08 -10.81
CA LYS A 2 -8.26 14.85 -10.82
C LYS A 2 -9.45 13.91 -10.62
N VAL A 3 -10.47 14.37 -9.91
CA VAL A 3 -11.71 13.64 -9.66
C VAL A 3 -12.89 14.59 -9.86
N THR A 4 -14.02 14.08 -10.34
CA THR A 4 -15.27 14.85 -10.46
C THR A 4 -16.20 14.39 -9.35
N ILE A 5 -16.67 15.33 -8.54
CA ILE A 5 -17.64 15.13 -7.46
C ILE A 5 -18.75 16.15 -7.69
N GLU A 6 -20.00 15.69 -7.76
CA GLU A 6 -21.20 16.55 -7.96
C GLU A 6 -21.07 17.53 -9.15
N ASN A 7 -20.51 17.05 -10.28
CA ASN A 7 -20.22 17.82 -11.50
C ASN A 7 -19.09 18.87 -11.38
N GLU A 8 -18.44 18.98 -10.26
CA GLU A 8 -17.25 19.83 -10.08
C GLU A 8 -15.96 19.03 -10.17
N GLN A 9 -14.92 19.61 -10.77
CA GLN A 9 -13.62 18.97 -10.93
C GLN A 9 -12.67 19.40 -9.80
N TYR A 10 -12.18 18.42 -9.05
CA TYR A 10 -11.22 18.62 -7.96
C TYR A 10 -9.83 18.07 -8.33
N GLN A 11 -8.81 18.77 -7.87
CA GLN A 11 -7.45 18.25 -7.91
C GLN A 11 -7.16 17.47 -6.62
N VAL A 12 -6.82 16.19 -6.75
CA VAL A 12 -6.40 15.37 -5.62
C VAL A 12 -4.90 15.51 -5.42
N VAL A 13 -4.51 15.96 -4.23
CA VAL A 13 -3.12 16.13 -3.80
C VAL A 13 -2.92 15.32 -2.51
N PHE A 14 -1.93 14.44 -2.51
CA PHE A 14 -1.50 13.73 -1.31
C PHE A 14 -0.45 14.58 -0.59
N LYS A 15 -0.75 14.96 0.64
CA LYS A 15 0.19 15.66 1.53
C LYS A 15 0.58 14.70 2.64
N ILE A 16 1.74 14.10 2.52
CA ILE A 16 2.26 13.12 3.47
C ILE A 16 3.48 13.72 4.16
N THR A 17 3.52 13.60 5.48
CA THR A 17 4.69 13.90 6.30
C THR A 17 5.07 12.63 7.04
N SER A 18 6.37 12.39 7.20
CA SER A 18 6.87 11.24 7.94
C SER A 18 7.77 11.70 9.09
N SER A 19 7.68 10.99 10.20
CA SER A 19 8.57 11.16 11.33
C SER A 19 9.00 9.80 11.86
N PHE A 20 10.26 9.71 12.29
CA PHE A 20 10.78 8.51 12.93
C PHE A 20 10.52 8.57 14.43
N GLN A 21 9.91 7.53 14.97
CA GLN A 21 9.57 7.37 16.38
C GLN A 21 10.19 6.10 16.94
N PRO A 22 11.42 6.15 17.49
CA PRO A 22 12.19 4.95 17.84
C PRO A 22 11.61 4.13 19.00
N ALA A 23 10.71 4.72 19.78
CA ALA A 23 10.22 4.10 21.01
C ALA A 23 8.70 4.18 21.18
N ILE A 24 7.95 4.34 20.08
CA ILE A 24 6.49 4.33 20.16
C ILE A 24 5.98 2.94 20.57
N GLY A 25 5.12 2.87 21.57
CA GLY A 25 4.56 1.63 22.06
C GLY A 25 3.25 1.25 21.40
N ALA A 26 2.88 -0.03 21.47
CA ALA A 26 1.62 -0.55 20.93
C ALA A 26 0.38 0.16 21.52
N ILE A 27 0.41 0.48 22.81
CA ILE A 27 -0.70 1.18 23.50
C ILE A 27 -0.91 2.58 22.89
N GLU A 28 0.17 3.31 22.62
CA GLU A 28 0.11 4.66 22.04
C GLU A 28 -0.50 4.63 20.64
N ILE A 29 -0.21 3.61 19.85
CA ILE A 29 -0.81 3.42 18.54
C ILE A 29 -2.29 3.05 18.67
N TYR A 30 -2.61 2.15 19.60
CA TYR A 30 -3.97 1.70 19.85
C TYR A 30 -4.88 2.84 20.35
N GLU A 31 -4.36 3.73 21.21
CA GLU A 31 -5.07 4.88 21.75
C GLU A 31 -5.14 6.07 20.81
N ASN A 32 -4.50 5.99 19.63
CA ASN A 32 -4.56 7.07 18.66
C ASN A 32 -5.98 7.31 18.16
N VAL A 33 -6.42 8.54 18.29
CA VAL A 33 -7.74 9.02 17.81
C VAL A 33 -7.64 9.94 16.60
N ASN A 34 -6.43 10.18 16.09
CA ASN A 34 -6.23 11.03 14.92
C ASN A 34 -6.22 10.19 13.64
N PRO A 35 -7.25 10.29 12.78
CA PRO A 35 -7.32 9.51 11.55
C PRO A 35 -6.26 9.89 10.51
N ALA A 36 -5.56 11.00 10.67
CA ALA A 36 -4.46 11.40 9.79
C ALA A 36 -3.15 10.64 10.07
N ASN A 37 -3.05 9.96 11.22
CA ASN A 37 -1.85 9.22 11.59
C ASN A 37 -1.90 7.79 11.05
N ASN A 38 -0.81 7.41 10.37
CA ASN A 38 -0.55 6.02 9.99
C ASN A 38 0.77 5.60 10.61
N TYR A 39 0.81 4.37 11.11
CA TYR A 39 1.95 3.84 11.85
C TYR A 39 2.51 2.62 11.13
N PHE A 40 3.76 2.71 10.71
CA PHE A 40 4.46 1.62 10.05
C PHE A 40 5.70 1.24 10.83
N ARG A 41 5.77 0.00 11.22
CA ARG A 41 6.94 -0.59 11.80
C ARG A 41 7.94 -0.93 10.70
N ILE A 42 9.21 -0.59 10.88
CA ILE A 42 10.27 -0.85 9.91
C ILE A 42 11.28 -1.79 10.56
N GLU A 43 11.46 -2.96 9.97
CA GLU A 43 12.33 -4.00 10.49
C GLU A 43 13.19 -4.63 9.38
N GLU A 44 14.36 -5.16 9.74
CA GLU A 44 15.19 -5.90 8.80
C GLU A 44 14.51 -7.19 8.33
N PHE A 45 13.76 -7.82 9.23
CA PHE A 45 13.07 -9.09 8.99
C PHE A 45 11.57 -8.88 9.16
N ALA A 46 10.79 -9.29 8.15
CA ALA A 46 9.35 -9.36 8.22
C ALA A 46 8.91 -10.82 8.09
N HIS A 47 7.85 -11.20 8.80
CA HIS A 47 7.21 -12.48 8.59
C HIS A 47 6.75 -12.60 7.13
N GLY A 48 6.97 -13.74 6.47
CA GLY A 48 6.65 -13.91 5.05
C GLY A 48 7.53 -13.13 4.08
N ASN A 49 8.54 -12.43 4.57
CA ASN A 49 9.53 -11.70 3.77
C ASN A 49 8.95 -10.57 2.91
N ILE A 50 7.86 -9.94 3.35
CA ILE A 50 7.10 -8.91 2.63
C ILE A 50 6.75 -7.75 3.55
N SER A 51 6.36 -6.62 2.95
CA SER A 51 5.69 -5.51 3.64
C SER A 51 4.18 -5.67 3.52
N PHE A 52 3.42 -5.19 4.49
CA PHE A 52 1.96 -5.32 4.52
C PHE A 52 1.31 -4.27 5.43
N VAL A 53 0.00 -4.12 5.31
CA VAL A 53 -0.85 -3.43 6.28
C VAL A 53 -1.61 -4.45 7.13
N ASP A 54 -1.97 -4.08 8.36
CA ASP A 54 -2.62 -4.97 9.33
C ASP A 54 -4.07 -5.35 8.93
N GLY A 55 -4.63 -4.58 8.03
CA GLY A 55 -5.92 -4.83 7.41
C GLY A 55 -6.23 -3.78 6.36
N LEU A 56 -7.09 -4.10 5.42
CA LEU A 56 -7.52 -3.16 4.39
C LEU A 56 -8.22 -1.96 5.05
N GLY A 57 -7.73 -0.76 4.77
CA GLY A 57 -8.23 0.47 5.37
C GLY A 57 -7.65 0.80 6.75
N CYS A 58 -6.89 -0.12 7.37
CA CYS A 58 -6.25 0.12 8.67
C CYS A 58 -5.12 1.14 8.57
N ASN A 59 -4.86 1.84 9.67
CA ASN A 59 -3.83 2.87 9.75
C ASN A 59 -2.48 2.35 10.31
N SER A 60 -2.28 1.05 10.33
CA SER A 60 -1.05 0.43 10.79
C SER A 60 -0.57 -0.65 9.82
N GLY A 61 0.73 -0.92 9.84
CA GLY A 61 1.34 -1.90 8.97
C GLY A 61 2.82 -2.10 9.26
N TYR A 62 3.46 -2.83 8.37
CA TYR A 62 4.81 -3.30 8.52
C TYR A 62 5.61 -3.16 7.24
N PHE A 63 6.78 -2.53 7.34
CA PHE A 63 7.71 -2.44 6.22
C PHE A 63 8.96 -3.28 6.50
N LYS A 64 9.23 -4.24 5.62
CA LYS A 64 10.53 -4.85 5.56
C LYS A 64 11.53 -3.85 4.98
N LEU A 65 12.62 -3.60 5.69
CA LEU A 65 13.58 -2.56 5.34
C LEU A 65 14.12 -2.72 3.91
N GLU A 66 14.44 -3.93 3.48
CA GLU A 66 14.95 -4.16 2.12
C GLU A 66 13.94 -3.83 1.02
N ASN A 67 12.62 -3.75 1.34
CA ASN A 67 11.59 -3.35 0.39
C ASN A 67 11.47 -1.83 0.24
N LEU A 68 12.19 -1.05 1.05
CA LEU A 68 12.18 0.41 1.04
C LEU A 68 13.38 1.01 0.29
N TYR A 69 14.03 0.26 -0.57
CA TYR A 69 15.16 0.76 -1.34
C TYR A 69 14.76 1.91 -2.29
N ARG A 70 15.75 2.68 -2.71
CA ARG A 70 15.53 3.81 -3.63
C ARG A 70 14.87 3.34 -4.93
N GLY A 71 13.75 3.96 -5.28
CA GLY A 71 12.93 3.60 -6.44
C GLY A 71 11.87 2.55 -6.15
N SER A 72 11.81 2.01 -4.93
CA SER A 72 10.70 1.17 -4.49
C SER A 72 9.39 1.96 -4.45
N THR A 73 8.30 1.28 -4.76
CA THR A 73 6.94 1.80 -4.62
C THR A 73 6.18 1.14 -3.47
N THR A 74 6.86 0.35 -2.64
CA THR A 74 6.25 -0.39 -1.54
C THR A 74 5.48 0.52 -0.60
N ALA A 75 6.11 1.58 -0.08
CA ALA A 75 5.42 2.50 0.83
C ALA A 75 4.17 3.13 0.23
N ALA A 76 4.18 3.48 -1.05
CA ALA A 76 3.02 4.06 -1.74
C ALA A 76 1.92 3.00 -1.97
N HIS A 77 2.29 1.75 -2.24
CA HIS A 77 1.38 0.63 -2.41
C HIS A 77 0.65 0.30 -1.09
N GLU A 78 1.42 0.10 -0.01
CA GLU A 78 0.86 -0.16 1.32
C GLU A 78 0.01 1.00 1.83
N TYR A 79 0.42 2.24 1.56
CA TYR A 79 -0.41 3.40 1.84
C TYR A 79 -1.73 3.37 1.06
N GLY A 80 -1.76 2.86 -0.17
CA GLY A 80 -2.99 2.62 -0.91
C GLY A 80 -3.95 1.67 -0.17
N HIS A 81 -3.42 0.62 0.45
CA HIS A 81 -4.20 -0.29 1.28
C HIS A 81 -4.76 0.38 2.54
N THR A 82 -4.03 1.31 3.17
CA THR A 82 -4.57 2.08 4.31
C THR A 82 -5.76 2.95 3.89
N LEU A 83 -5.82 3.33 2.62
CA LEU A 83 -6.94 4.07 2.04
C LEU A 83 -8.11 3.16 1.57
N GLY A 84 -8.02 1.86 1.79
CA GLY A 84 -9.05 0.89 1.41
C GLY A 84 -8.94 0.37 -0.03
N LEU A 85 -7.83 0.60 -0.73
CA LEU A 85 -7.64 0.09 -2.09
C LEU A 85 -7.24 -1.38 -2.08
N HIS A 86 -7.94 -2.18 -2.87
CA HIS A 86 -7.62 -3.59 -3.10
C HIS A 86 -6.62 -3.79 -4.24
N HIS A 87 -5.99 -4.96 -4.28
CA HIS A 87 -5.32 -5.40 -5.49
C HIS A 87 -6.31 -5.58 -6.64
N PRO A 88 -5.95 -5.22 -7.88
CA PRO A 88 -6.68 -5.65 -9.07
C PRO A 88 -6.70 -7.18 -9.19
N THR A 89 -7.78 -7.72 -9.71
CA THR A 89 -7.95 -9.18 -9.87
C THR A 89 -7.35 -9.73 -11.16
N ASP A 90 -7.25 -8.89 -12.20
CA ASP A 90 -6.60 -9.26 -13.47
C ASP A 90 -5.10 -8.93 -13.37
N LEU A 91 -4.30 -9.96 -13.25
CA LEU A 91 -2.85 -9.85 -13.07
C LEU A 91 -2.04 -10.06 -14.36
N ASP A 92 -2.68 -10.21 -15.51
CA ASP A 92 -2.03 -10.14 -16.83
C ASP A 92 -2.45 -8.87 -17.55
N ILE A 93 -1.60 -7.87 -17.48
CA ILE A 93 -1.87 -6.54 -18.02
C ILE A 93 -1.02 -6.17 -19.22
N ARG A 94 -0.52 -7.17 -19.92
CA ARG A 94 0.22 -6.95 -21.17
C ARG A 94 -0.63 -6.21 -22.18
N GLY A 95 -0.04 -5.23 -22.86
CA GLY A 95 -0.73 -4.34 -23.79
C GLY A 95 -1.55 -3.21 -23.12
N LYS A 96 -1.63 -3.16 -21.79
CA LYS A 96 -2.39 -2.11 -21.05
C LYS A 96 -1.51 -0.96 -20.56
N GLY A 97 -0.23 -0.96 -20.93
CA GLY A 97 0.73 0.08 -20.58
C GLY A 97 1.25 -0.02 -19.15
N LEU A 98 1.65 1.12 -18.57
CA LEU A 98 2.22 1.18 -17.22
C LEU A 98 1.27 0.59 -16.18
N PRO A 99 1.77 -0.24 -15.26
CA PRO A 99 0.97 -0.76 -14.16
C PRO A 99 0.55 0.35 -13.19
N ALA A 100 -0.67 0.26 -12.65
CA ALA A 100 -1.13 1.11 -11.56
C ALA A 100 -0.47 0.73 -10.23
N ILE A 101 -0.53 1.64 -9.25
CA ILE A 101 0.18 1.47 -7.97
C ILE A 101 -0.30 0.24 -7.18
N MET A 102 -1.57 -0.16 -7.33
CA MET A 102 -2.16 -1.25 -6.57
C MET A 102 -1.94 -2.65 -7.16
N TYR A 103 -1.24 -2.79 -8.28
CA TYR A 103 -0.88 -4.11 -8.79
C TYR A 103 0.16 -4.79 -7.89
N PRO A 104 -0.03 -6.06 -7.47
CA PRO A 104 0.94 -6.79 -6.66
C PRO A 104 2.16 -7.21 -7.47
N ARG A 105 3.24 -7.58 -6.78
CA ARG A 105 4.56 -7.91 -7.36
C ARG A 105 4.52 -8.98 -8.47
N GLY A 106 3.65 -9.97 -8.40
CA GLY A 106 3.54 -11.07 -9.37
C GLY A 106 2.82 -10.71 -10.67
N THR A 107 2.42 -9.45 -10.87
CA THR A 107 1.68 -9.01 -12.06
C THR A 107 2.51 -9.18 -13.33
N ILE A 108 1.89 -9.74 -14.37
CA ILE A 108 2.49 -9.96 -15.70
C ILE A 108 2.29 -8.70 -16.53
N VAL A 109 3.40 -8.15 -16.99
CA VAL A 109 3.44 -6.87 -17.74
C VAL A 109 4.16 -7.04 -19.08
N ASP A 110 4.10 -6.00 -19.91
CA ASP A 110 4.94 -5.94 -21.10
C ASP A 110 6.42 -5.99 -20.74
N PRO A 111 7.30 -6.55 -21.60
CA PRO A 111 8.72 -6.78 -21.31
C PRO A 111 9.45 -5.55 -20.78
N GLN A 112 9.16 -4.37 -21.32
CA GLN A 112 9.82 -3.12 -20.90
C GLN A 112 9.53 -2.70 -19.44
N TYR A 113 8.54 -3.30 -18.81
CA TYR A 113 8.16 -3.04 -17.41
C TYR A 113 8.57 -4.17 -16.46
N GLN A 114 9.23 -5.21 -16.97
CA GLN A 114 9.77 -6.31 -16.18
C GLN A 114 11.07 -5.93 -15.47
N TYR A 115 11.49 -6.73 -14.50
CA TYR A 115 12.83 -6.65 -13.93
C TYR A 115 13.89 -6.94 -15.01
N ASN A 116 13.65 -7.98 -15.79
CA ASN A 116 14.46 -8.36 -16.93
C ASN A 116 13.58 -8.39 -18.18
N PRO A 117 13.74 -7.46 -19.13
CA PRO A 117 12.95 -7.40 -20.36
C PRO A 117 13.08 -8.64 -21.24
N GLU A 118 14.19 -9.39 -21.13
CA GLU A 118 14.46 -10.59 -21.92
C GLU A 118 13.84 -11.86 -21.29
N ALA A 119 13.36 -11.76 -20.05
CA ALA A 119 12.75 -12.90 -19.37
C ALA A 119 11.37 -13.22 -19.96
N ARG A 120 11.03 -14.51 -19.94
CA ARG A 120 9.66 -14.93 -20.29
C ARG A 120 8.66 -14.27 -19.34
N ALA A 121 7.62 -13.68 -19.89
CA ALA A 121 6.56 -13.07 -19.11
C ALA A 121 5.97 -14.04 -18.07
N GLY A 122 5.87 -13.59 -16.83
CA GLY A 122 5.41 -14.38 -15.68
C GLY A 122 6.48 -15.26 -15.03
N ASP A 123 7.69 -15.30 -15.54
CA ASP A 123 8.80 -16.03 -14.92
C ASP A 123 9.40 -15.17 -13.79
N ASN A 124 8.95 -15.39 -12.57
CA ASN A 124 9.41 -14.66 -11.39
C ASN A 124 10.84 -15.01 -10.98
N THR A 125 11.35 -16.18 -11.40
CA THR A 125 12.71 -16.63 -11.09
C THR A 125 13.75 -15.87 -11.91
N ASN A 126 13.41 -15.56 -13.16
CA ASN A 126 14.30 -14.89 -14.09
C ASN A 126 13.94 -13.40 -14.30
N GLY A 127 13.02 -12.85 -13.52
CA GLY A 127 12.65 -11.43 -13.57
C GLY A 127 11.58 -11.08 -14.60
N GLY A 128 10.76 -12.04 -15.04
CA GLY A 128 9.66 -11.85 -16.00
C GLY A 128 8.36 -11.31 -15.41
N THR A 129 8.43 -10.65 -14.24
CA THR A 129 7.32 -9.99 -13.58
C THR A 129 7.59 -8.51 -13.41
N MET A 130 6.58 -7.77 -12.96
CA MET A 130 6.60 -6.32 -12.87
C MET A 130 7.72 -5.77 -11.97
N HIS A 131 8.52 -4.86 -12.51
CA HIS A 131 9.49 -4.09 -11.73
C HIS A 131 8.78 -2.92 -11.01
N PRO A 132 8.91 -2.78 -9.69
CA PRO A 132 8.17 -1.78 -8.91
C PRO A 132 8.32 -0.34 -9.38
N MET A 133 9.50 0.06 -9.89
CA MET A 133 9.74 1.43 -10.35
C MET A 133 8.80 1.89 -11.48
N TYR A 134 8.17 0.96 -12.19
CA TYR A 134 7.22 1.29 -13.26
C TYR A 134 5.79 1.49 -12.77
N ARG A 135 5.49 1.15 -11.52
CA ARG A 135 4.18 1.44 -10.92
C ARG A 135 3.92 2.94 -10.84
N LYS A 136 2.71 3.34 -11.15
CA LYS A 136 2.29 4.75 -11.06
C LYS A 136 0.91 4.86 -10.43
N VAL A 137 0.70 5.93 -9.66
CA VAL A 137 -0.65 6.30 -9.26
C VAL A 137 -1.39 6.78 -10.49
N LYS A 138 -2.48 6.12 -10.82
CA LYS A 138 -3.31 6.41 -11.99
C LYS A 138 -4.64 7.05 -11.60
N PRO A 139 -5.34 7.71 -12.54
CA PRO A 139 -6.68 8.23 -12.28
C PRO A 139 -7.66 7.18 -11.75
N GLU A 140 -7.54 5.93 -12.21
CA GLU A 140 -8.35 4.80 -11.77
C GLU A 140 -8.17 4.52 -10.28
N ASP A 141 -6.94 4.59 -9.74
CA ASP A 141 -6.68 4.43 -8.31
C ASP A 141 -7.41 5.50 -7.49
N ILE A 142 -7.44 6.75 -8.00
CA ILE A 142 -8.15 7.84 -7.35
C ILE A 142 -9.67 7.63 -7.38
N LEU A 143 -10.22 7.14 -8.49
CA LEU A 143 -11.65 6.84 -8.61
C LEU A 143 -12.08 5.73 -7.65
N LEU A 144 -11.21 4.74 -7.42
CA LEU A 144 -11.43 3.64 -6.48
C LEU A 144 -11.52 4.09 -5.02
N LEU A 145 -10.96 5.24 -4.67
CA LEU A 145 -11.13 5.84 -3.34
C LEU A 145 -12.58 6.26 -3.05
N LYS A 146 -13.42 6.35 -4.09
CA LYS A 146 -14.86 6.68 -3.98
C LYS A 146 -15.11 7.96 -3.16
N LEU A 147 -14.30 8.99 -3.37
CA LEU A 147 -14.34 10.24 -2.60
C LEU A 147 -15.71 10.90 -2.60
N HIS A 148 -16.53 10.67 -3.65
CA HIS A 148 -17.91 11.14 -3.75
C HIS A 148 -18.90 10.45 -2.78
N LYS A 149 -18.46 9.40 -2.07
CA LYS A 149 -19.25 8.67 -1.07
C LYS A 149 -18.83 8.97 0.36
N LEU A 150 -17.84 9.83 0.55
CA LEU A 150 -17.40 10.20 1.89
C LEU A 150 -18.41 11.14 2.55
N ASP A 151 -18.69 10.86 3.80
CA ASP A 151 -19.39 11.81 4.66
C ASP A 151 -18.44 12.92 5.07
N PHE A 152 -18.79 14.15 4.75
CA PHE A 152 -17.97 15.31 5.07
C PHE A 152 -18.57 16.06 6.27
N GLU A 153 -17.78 16.18 7.33
CA GLU A 153 -18.07 17.06 8.45
C GLU A 153 -17.09 18.23 8.45
N ASN A 154 -17.61 19.47 8.39
CA ASN A 154 -16.78 20.68 8.35
C ASN A 154 -15.69 20.65 7.23
N GLY A 155 -16.03 20.10 6.05
CA GLY A 155 -15.13 19.98 4.92
C GLY A 155 -14.04 18.91 5.07
N LYS A 156 -14.17 18.01 6.03
CA LYS A 156 -13.26 16.87 6.27
C LYS A 156 -14.01 15.55 6.18
N GLY A 157 -13.42 14.58 5.53
CA GLY A 157 -13.90 13.20 5.46
C GLY A 157 -12.76 12.23 5.72
N ILE A 158 -13.08 11.04 6.21
CA ILE A 158 -12.10 9.97 6.49
C ILE A 158 -12.14 8.99 5.33
N VAL A 159 -10.95 8.66 4.80
CA VAL A 159 -10.78 7.63 3.78
C VAL A 159 -10.15 6.42 4.45
N GLY A 160 -10.69 5.23 4.16
CA GLY A 160 -10.30 3.99 4.82
C GLY A 160 -11.12 3.72 6.08
N GLU A 161 -10.74 2.69 6.79
CA GLU A 161 -11.32 2.34 8.09
C GLU A 161 -10.35 2.80 9.17
N PHE A 162 -10.75 3.82 9.92
CA PHE A 162 -9.97 4.24 11.07
C PHE A 162 -10.07 3.19 12.18
N SER A 163 -9.26 2.15 12.06
CA SER A 163 -9.08 1.16 13.10
C SER A 163 -7.61 1.12 13.48
N SER A 164 -7.30 1.60 14.67
CA SER A 164 -5.97 1.46 15.27
C SER A 164 -5.78 0.02 15.75
N VAL A 165 -5.86 -0.95 14.84
CA VAL A 165 -5.56 -2.33 15.16
C VAL A 165 -4.05 -2.52 15.07
N TRP A 166 -3.37 -2.23 16.16
CA TRP A 166 -2.06 -2.81 16.37
C TRP A 166 -2.28 -4.28 16.69
N HIS A 167 -1.86 -5.12 15.78
CA HIS A 167 -1.97 -6.55 15.99
C HIS A 167 -1.10 -6.92 17.20
N PRO A 168 -1.62 -7.60 18.24
CA PRO A 168 -0.83 -7.99 19.42
C PRO A 168 0.42 -8.80 19.06
N ASP A 169 0.39 -9.45 17.91
CA ASP A 169 1.48 -10.23 17.35
C ASP A 169 2.70 -9.39 16.92
N HIS A 170 2.53 -8.08 16.75
CA HIS A 170 3.67 -7.17 16.50
C HIS A 170 4.49 -6.87 17.76
N ALA A 171 3.98 -7.20 18.94
CA ALA A 171 4.68 -6.96 20.20
C ALA A 171 5.84 -7.94 20.43
N ASP A 172 5.86 -9.09 19.75
CA ASP A 172 6.83 -10.16 20.02
C ASP A 172 7.40 -10.74 18.73
N ILE A 173 8.43 -10.09 18.19
CA ILE A 173 9.15 -10.54 16.97
C ILE A 173 9.94 -11.82 17.21
N SER A 174 10.14 -12.20 18.47
CA SER A 174 10.90 -13.38 18.83
C SER A 174 10.13 -14.69 18.68
N SER A 175 8.82 -14.65 18.48
CA SER A 175 8.02 -15.85 18.33
C SER A 175 7.74 -16.18 16.86
N THR A 176 8.13 -17.38 16.48
CA THR A 176 8.08 -17.93 15.12
C THR A 176 6.68 -18.33 14.62
N ASP A 177 5.61 -17.95 15.31
CA ASP A 177 4.30 -18.59 15.16
C ASP A 177 3.18 -17.75 14.50
N TYR A 178 3.50 -16.67 13.80
CA TYR A 178 2.44 -15.79 13.32
C TYR A 178 2.20 -15.87 11.81
N MET A 179 1.21 -16.68 11.44
CA MET A 179 0.50 -16.59 10.18
C MET A 179 -0.84 -15.90 10.41
N GLN A 180 -0.93 -14.60 10.23
CA GLN A 180 -2.21 -13.94 10.00
C GLN A 180 -2.28 -13.50 8.55
N PRO A 181 -3.46 -13.61 7.90
CA PRO A 181 -3.62 -13.20 6.52
C PRO A 181 -3.63 -11.67 6.44
N GLY A 182 -2.42 -11.09 6.38
CA GLY A 182 -2.27 -9.72 5.96
C GLY A 182 -2.60 -9.56 4.48
N ILE A 183 -2.87 -8.35 4.04
CA ILE A 183 -2.99 -8.03 2.63
C ILE A 183 -1.58 -7.95 2.08
N PHE A 184 -1.21 -8.96 1.33
CA PHE A 184 0.12 -9.08 0.77
C PHE A 184 0.31 -8.16 -0.44
N GLY A 185 1.30 -7.25 -0.38
CA GLY A 185 1.71 -6.35 -1.45
C GLY A 185 2.64 -6.97 -2.48
#